data_b8ccbe9a15eb490607e775fd368f7ff4
#
_entry.id   b8ccbe9a15eb490607e775fd368f7ff4
#
_cell.length_a   1.000
_cell.length_b   1.000
_cell.length_c   1.000
_cell.angle_alpha   90.00
_cell.angle_beta   90.00
_cell.angle_gamma   90.00
#
_symmetry.space_group_name_H-M   'P 1'
#
loop_
_entity.id
_entity.type
_entity.pdbx_description
1 polymer ?
#
loop_
_entity_poly.entity_id
_entity_poly.type
_entity_poly.pdbx_seq_one_letter_code
_entity_poly.pdbx_strand_id
1 'polypeptide(L)'
;RHLQHPMTVAQTQTRWRGALARAAACTLLLLTGIGATSVAAAQEKVQVTDPFIELRTGPGRGYPVFFVAGRDEWIEILLRHTDWFKVRVANGEEGWVDRTQLATTLTEAGSARTFRDVLLDDYLRRRLELGAAWGQFDGEPMLKIWTAYRFADALSIEATIGQVQGTFSGTEFWNVNLNVEPWSDRRLSPFFGIGVGRFKNIPNASLVNAVPTDANLANAAIGVRYHIAERFVARLDYSIYTAYASDNNTAEYKAWTIGLSFFF
;
A
#
# COMPACT_ATOMS: atom_id res chain seq x y z
N ARG A 1 46.99 19.28 48.38
CA ARG A 1 45.94 20.17 47.87
C ARG A 1 45.77 19.87 46.39
N HIS A 2 44.85 18.93 46.04
CA HIS A 2 44.39 18.69 44.69
C HIS A 2 42.99 19.23 44.59
N LEU A 3 42.81 20.24 43.75
CA LEU A 3 41.50 20.77 43.33
C LEU A 3 40.98 19.92 42.15
N GLN A 4 39.91 19.17 42.38
CA GLN A 4 39.15 18.51 41.33
C GLN A 4 38.13 19.51 40.80
N HIS A 5 38.19 19.80 39.50
CA HIS A 5 37.12 20.53 38.81
C HIS A 5 35.98 19.56 38.41
N PRO A 6 34.72 19.88 38.68
CA PRO A 6 33.60 19.10 38.17
C PRO A 6 33.36 19.43 36.70
N MET A 7 33.47 18.43 35.83
CA MET A 7 33.01 18.55 34.43
C MET A 7 31.49 18.64 34.38
N THR A 8 31.04 19.71 33.78
CA THR A 8 29.60 20.06 33.65
C THR A 8 28.92 19.19 32.61
N VAL A 9 27.94 18.42 33.04
CA VAL A 9 27.07 17.52 32.23
C VAL A 9 26.17 18.28 31.22
N ALA A 10 26.25 19.60 31.16
CA ALA A 10 25.33 20.45 30.38
C ALA A 10 25.64 20.55 28.87
N GLN A 11 26.82 20.13 28.40
CA GLN A 11 27.19 20.34 26.99
C GLN A 11 26.78 19.23 26.00
N THR A 12 26.33 18.07 26.50
CA THR A 12 25.99 16.93 25.62
C THR A 12 24.53 16.95 25.10
N GLN A 13 23.63 17.64 25.78
CA GLN A 13 22.22 17.68 25.37
C GLN A 13 21.92 18.64 24.21
N THR A 14 22.75 19.64 23.98
CA THR A 14 22.50 20.63 22.92
C THR A 14 22.82 20.15 21.51
N ARG A 15 23.70 19.14 21.37
CA ARG A 15 24.09 18.62 20.04
C ARG A 15 23.05 17.69 19.43
N TRP A 16 22.24 17.00 20.22
CA TRP A 16 21.21 16.06 19.73
C TRP A 16 19.93 16.75 19.24
N ARG A 17 19.58 17.89 19.85
CA ARG A 17 18.42 18.68 19.42
C ARG A 17 18.60 19.29 18.02
N GLY A 18 19.82 19.65 17.65
CA GLY A 18 20.13 20.20 16.33
C GLY A 18 20.11 19.14 15.20
N ALA A 19 20.42 17.87 15.50
CA ALA A 19 20.41 16.80 14.52
C ALA A 19 18.97 16.33 14.18
N LEU A 20 18.10 16.26 15.18
CA LEU A 20 16.69 15.89 14.98
C LEU A 20 15.90 16.99 14.26
N ALA A 21 16.20 18.26 14.54
CA ALA A 21 15.55 19.37 13.84
C ALA A 21 15.97 19.47 12.35
N ARG A 22 17.21 19.10 12.02
CA ARG A 22 17.69 19.04 10.63
C ARG A 22 17.14 17.84 9.85
N ALA A 23 16.97 16.69 10.51
CA ALA A 23 16.35 15.52 9.90
C ALA A 23 14.86 15.77 9.59
N ALA A 24 14.11 16.40 10.51
CA ALA A 24 12.72 16.75 10.31
C ALA A 24 12.52 17.81 9.19
N ALA A 25 13.42 18.78 9.06
CA ALA A 25 13.36 19.79 8.01
C ALA A 25 13.64 19.22 6.61
N CYS A 26 14.56 18.24 6.48
CA CYS A 26 14.83 17.57 5.21
C CYS A 26 13.66 16.66 4.79
N THR A 27 12.96 16.03 5.73
CA THR A 27 11.79 15.17 5.42
C THR A 27 10.60 16.00 4.98
N LEU A 28 10.42 17.20 5.53
CA LEU A 28 9.33 18.11 5.15
C LEU A 28 9.53 18.72 3.76
N LEU A 29 10.78 18.97 3.34
CA LEU A 29 11.11 19.51 2.01
C LEU A 29 10.96 18.48 0.90
N LEU A 30 11.07 17.17 1.18
CA LEU A 30 10.82 16.10 0.22
C LEU A 30 9.33 15.84 -0.04
N LEU A 31 8.45 16.22 0.89
CA LEU A 31 7.00 16.06 0.75
C LEU A 31 6.32 17.18 -0.07
N THR A 32 6.97 18.34 -0.23
CA THR A 32 6.41 19.47 -1.01
C THR A 32 6.74 19.43 -2.50
N GLY A 33 7.59 18.50 -2.95
CA GLY A 33 8.04 18.38 -4.35
C GLY A 33 7.19 17.47 -5.24
N ILE A 34 6.18 16.78 -4.71
CA ILE A 34 5.28 15.94 -5.54
C ILE A 34 4.20 16.86 -6.11
N GLY A 35 4.57 17.63 -7.12
CA GLY A 35 3.63 18.33 -7.98
C GLY A 35 2.65 17.30 -8.56
N ALA A 36 1.37 17.48 -8.27
CA ALA A 36 0.29 16.74 -8.90
C ALA A 36 0.32 17.02 -10.40
N THR A 37 1.04 16.21 -11.16
CA THR A 37 0.79 16.09 -12.59
C THR A 37 -0.58 15.45 -12.73
N SER A 38 -1.59 16.26 -12.94
CA SER A 38 -2.89 15.78 -13.42
C SER A 38 -2.65 15.14 -14.79
N VAL A 39 -2.52 13.81 -14.79
CA VAL A 39 -2.63 13.04 -16.03
C VAL A 39 -4.07 13.25 -16.49
N ALA A 40 -4.23 14.03 -17.56
CA ALA A 40 -5.51 14.10 -18.26
C ALA A 40 -5.83 12.65 -18.68
N ALA A 41 -6.86 12.07 -18.07
CA ALA A 41 -7.35 10.76 -18.46
C ALA A 41 -7.72 10.89 -19.95
N ALA A 42 -7.06 10.12 -20.80
CA ALA A 42 -7.44 10.04 -22.21
C ALA A 42 -8.88 9.57 -22.26
N GLN A 43 -9.77 10.38 -22.81
CA GLN A 43 -11.17 10.06 -22.99
C GLN A 43 -11.25 8.87 -23.94
N GLU A 44 -11.75 7.76 -23.45
CA GLU A 44 -11.78 6.51 -24.19
C GLU A 44 -13.09 6.41 -24.97
N LYS A 45 -12.98 6.24 -26.29
CA LYS A 45 -14.12 6.02 -27.18
C LYS A 45 -14.32 4.54 -27.43
N VAL A 46 -15.56 4.10 -27.35
CA VAL A 46 -15.96 2.72 -27.60
C VAL A 46 -17.21 2.68 -28.50
N GLN A 47 -17.32 1.63 -29.31
CA GLN A 47 -18.46 1.42 -30.19
C GLN A 47 -19.43 0.42 -29.60
N VAL A 48 -20.72 0.72 -29.65
CA VAL A 48 -21.81 -0.15 -29.19
C VAL A 48 -21.98 -1.32 -30.14
N THR A 49 -21.86 -2.56 -29.65
CA THR A 49 -22.07 -3.78 -30.44
C THR A 49 -23.42 -4.43 -30.18
N ASP A 50 -23.97 -4.23 -28.99
CA ASP A 50 -25.34 -4.67 -28.69
C ASP A 50 -26.39 -3.90 -29.52
N PRO A 51 -27.60 -4.42 -29.66
CA PRO A 51 -28.64 -3.71 -30.34
C PRO A 51 -28.89 -2.29 -29.82
N PHE A 52 -28.72 -2.10 -28.52
CA PHE A 52 -28.80 -0.80 -27.85
C PHE A 52 -28.18 -0.89 -26.43
N ILE A 53 -27.82 0.28 -25.89
CA ILE A 53 -27.49 0.48 -24.49
C ILE A 53 -28.36 1.58 -23.88
N GLU A 54 -28.74 1.42 -22.62
CA GLU A 54 -29.61 2.34 -21.89
C GLU A 54 -28.82 3.37 -21.10
N LEU A 55 -29.07 4.65 -21.36
CA LEU A 55 -28.52 5.76 -20.59
C LEU A 55 -29.52 6.19 -19.52
N ARG A 56 -29.06 6.18 -18.26
CA ARG A 56 -29.83 6.58 -17.08
C ARG A 56 -29.42 7.94 -16.57
N THR A 57 -30.32 8.59 -15.84
CA THR A 57 -30.06 9.92 -15.27
C THR A 57 -29.07 9.89 -14.10
N GLY A 58 -28.79 8.70 -13.52
CA GLY A 58 -27.87 8.54 -12.40
C GLY A 58 -27.27 7.14 -12.30
N PRO A 59 -26.23 6.96 -11.44
CA PRO A 59 -25.47 5.71 -11.32
C PRO A 59 -26.20 4.67 -10.46
N GLY A 60 -27.26 4.07 -11.00
CA GLY A 60 -28.03 3.03 -10.33
C GLY A 60 -29.26 2.57 -11.10
N ARG A 61 -29.70 1.33 -10.83
CA ARG A 61 -30.85 0.72 -11.52
C ARG A 61 -32.18 1.43 -11.21
N GLY A 62 -32.28 2.16 -10.12
CA GLY A 62 -33.47 2.93 -9.73
C GLY A 62 -33.62 4.25 -10.49
N TYR A 63 -32.62 4.71 -11.21
CA TYR A 63 -32.71 5.92 -12.02
C TYR A 63 -33.37 5.62 -13.36
N PRO A 64 -34.27 6.53 -13.86
CA PRO A 64 -34.96 6.32 -15.10
C PRO A 64 -34.03 6.35 -16.31
N VAL A 65 -34.33 5.52 -17.29
CA VAL A 65 -33.72 5.57 -18.63
C VAL A 65 -34.29 6.77 -19.36
N PHE A 66 -33.45 7.62 -19.91
CA PHE A 66 -33.90 8.81 -20.65
C PHE A 66 -33.38 8.82 -22.08
N PHE A 67 -32.38 8.03 -22.42
CA PHE A 67 -31.81 7.92 -23.74
C PHE A 67 -31.37 6.48 -24.03
N VAL A 68 -31.35 6.11 -25.30
CA VAL A 68 -30.90 4.79 -25.77
C VAL A 68 -29.93 5.02 -26.93
N ALA A 69 -28.71 4.56 -26.79
CA ALA A 69 -27.71 4.57 -27.86
C ALA A 69 -27.82 3.26 -28.67
N GLY A 70 -27.89 3.37 -30.00
CA GLY A 70 -28.06 2.24 -30.91
C GLY A 70 -26.72 1.53 -31.22
N ARG A 71 -26.85 0.39 -31.95
CA ARG A 71 -25.69 -0.35 -32.46
C ARG A 71 -24.87 0.53 -33.39
N ASP A 72 -23.56 0.30 -33.37
CA ASP A 72 -22.52 1.01 -34.14
C ASP A 72 -22.32 2.48 -33.74
N GLU A 73 -23.05 2.97 -32.73
CA GLU A 73 -22.89 4.31 -32.23
C GLU A 73 -21.63 4.42 -31.37
N TRP A 74 -20.88 5.53 -31.54
CA TRP A 74 -19.71 5.81 -30.74
C TRP A 74 -20.07 6.55 -29.47
N ILE A 75 -19.57 6.06 -28.35
CA ILE A 75 -19.72 6.68 -27.04
C ILE A 75 -18.36 6.96 -26.43
N GLU A 76 -18.27 8.04 -25.70
CA GLU A 76 -17.08 8.47 -24.99
C GLU A 76 -17.27 8.23 -23.49
N ILE A 77 -16.36 7.54 -22.85
CA ILE A 77 -16.41 7.29 -21.40
C ILE A 77 -15.76 8.47 -20.68
N LEU A 78 -16.56 9.15 -19.85
CA LEU A 78 -16.16 10.37 -19.14
C LEU A 78 -15.71 10.07 -17.71
N LEU A 79 -16.49 9.25 -16.98
CA LEU A 79 -16.31 9.04 -15.56
C LEU A 79 -16.82 7.65 -15.17
N ARG A 80 -16.23 7.06 -14.14
CA ARG A 80 -16.74 5.84 -13.53
C ARG A 80 -17.15 6.10 -12.08
N HIS A 81 -18.27 5.48 -11.70
CA HIS A 81 -18.72 5.43 -10.30
C HIS A 81 -19.21 4.00 -9.99
N THR A 82 -18.38 3.23 -9.28
CA THR A 82 -18.63 1.80 -9.00
C THR A 82 -18.82 0.95 -10.27
N ASP A 83 -19.98 0.35 -10.47
CA ASP A 83 -20.34 -0.42 -11.67
C ASP A 83 -21.08 0.40 -12.73
N TRP A 84 -21.11 1.72 -12.58
CA TRP A 84 -21.77 2.65 -13.49
C TRP A 84 -20.75 3.56 -14.15
N PHE A 85 -20.95 3.77 -15.45
CA PHE A 85 -20.09 4.63 -16.26
C PHE A 85 -20.90 5.81 -16.78
N LYS A 86 -20.39 7.02 -16.58
CA LYS A 86 -20.92 8.20 -17.23
C LYS A 86 -20.35 8.26 -18.64
N VAL A 87 -21.20 8.22 -19.61
CA VAL A 87 -20.83 8.24 -21.03
C VAL A 87 -21.46 9.44 -21.72
N ARG A 88 -20.82 9.89 -22.80
CA ARG A 88 -21.34 10.88 -23.73
C ARG A 88 -21.53 10.24 -25.08
N VAL A 89 -22.69 10.40 -25.65
CA VAL A 89 -23.05 9.94 -27.01
C VAL A 89 -22.62 10.98 -28.02
N ALA A 90 -22.52 10.60 -29.30
CA ALA A 90 -22.11 11.50 -30.39
C ALA A 90 -22.97 12.76 -30.54
N ASN A 91 -24.25 12.70 -30.14
CA ASN A 91 -25.17 13.86 -30.13
C ASN A 91 -24.94 14.82 -28.95
N GLY A 92 -24.00 14.52 -28.02
CA GLY A 92 -23.70 15.33 -26.86
C GLY A 92 -24.47 14.99 -25.58
N GLU A 93 -25.42 14.05 -25.62
CA GLU A 93 -26.16 13.59 -24.46
C GLU A 93 -25.27 12.82 -23.51
N GLU A 94 -25.36 13.09 -22.18
CA GLU A 94 -24.59 12.44 -21.14
C GLU A 94 -25.50 11.63 -20.21
N GLY A 95 -25.15 10.37 -19.98
CA GLY A 95 -25.92 9.51 -19.09
C GLY A 95 -25.07 8.43 -18.45
N TRP A 96 -25.70 7.65 -17.57
CA TRP A 96 -25.06 6.56 -16.86
C TRP A 96 -25.46 5.21 -17.46
N VAL A 97 -24.47 4.37 -17.72
CA VAL A 97 -24.62 3.03 -18.30
C VAL A 97 -24.05 2.00 -17.34
N ASP A 98 -24.73 0.87 -17.20
CA ASP A 98 -24.27 -0.25 -16.38
C ASP A 98 -23.05 -0.91 -17.03
N ARG A 99 -22.11 -1.35 -16.20
CA ARG A 99 -20.88 -2.04 -16.60
C ARG A 99 -21.14 -3.23 -17.53
N THR A 100 -22.19 -4.00 -17.26
CA THR A 100 -22.53 -5.19 -18.05
C THR A 100 -22.90 -4.85 -19.49
N GLN A 101 -23.56 -3.72 -19.72
CA GLN A 101 -23.90 -3.24 -21.06
C GLN A 101 -22.66 -2.71 -21.80
N LEU A 102 -21.73 -2.07 -21.08
CA LEU A 102 -20.47 -1.62 -21.69
C LEU A 102 -19.49 -2.75 -21.97
N ALA A 103 -19.60 -3.89 -21.26
CA ALA A 103 -18.71 -5.05 -21.49
C ALA A 103 -18.84 -5.64 -22.90
N THR A 104 -19.94 -5.36 -23.58
CA THR A 104 -20.21 -5.80 -24.96
C THR A 104 -19.77 -4.78 -26.01
N THR A 105 -19.16 -3.65 -25.64
CA THR A 105 -18.65 -2.64 -26.56
C THR A 105 -17.27 -3.00 -27.13
N LEU A 106 -16.95 -2.49 -28.31
CA LEU A 106 -15.64 -2.63 -28.96
C LEU A 106 -14.82 -1.35 -28.83
N THR A 107 -13.50 -1.52 -28.67
CA THR A 107 -12.54 -0.41 -28.77
C THR A 107 -12.34 0.00 -30.25
N GLU A 108 -11.73 1.18 -30.48
CA GLU A 108 -11.33 1.63 -31.84
C GLU A 108 -10.48 0.59 -32.60
N ALA A 109 -9.76 -0.27 -31.88
CA ALA A 109 -8.99 -1.38 -32.47
C ALA A 109 -9.84 -2.61 -32.83
N GLY A 110 -11.17 -2.57 -32.65
CA GLY A 110 -12.08 -3.70 -32.95
C GLY A 110 -11.96 -4.89 -31.99
N SER A 111 -11.26 -4.74 -30.87
CA SER A 111 -11.17 -5.76 -29.83
C SER A 111 -12.28 -5.61 -28.80
N ALA A 112 -12.87 -6.74 -28.37
CA ALA A 112 -13.86 -6.73 -27.28
C ALA A 112 -13.19 -6.17 -26.02
N ARG A 113 -13.86 -5.19 -25.41
CA ARG A 113 -13.38 -4.61 -24.16
C ARG A 113 -13.63 -5.58 -23.02
N THR A 114 -12.59 -6.17 -22.51
CA THR A 114 -12.65 -6.88 -21.24
C THR A 114 -12.58 -5.83 -20.14
N PHE A 115 -13.71 -5.53 -19.49
CA PHE A 115 -13.66 -4.78 -18.23
C PHE A 115 -13.05 -5.70 -17.15
N ARG A 116 -11.74 -5.83 -17.16
CA ARG A 116 -11.02 -6.21 -15.95
C ARG A 116 -11.47 -5.25 -14.86
N ASP A 117 -11.61 -5.75 -13.65
CA ASP A 117 -11.98 -4.89 -12.54
C ASP A 117 -11.05 -3.67 -12.53
N VAL A 118 -11.57 -2.49 -12.89
CA VAL A 118 -10.79 -1.25 -13.01
C VAL A 118 -10.19 -0.83 -11.67
N LEU A 119 -10.78 -1.31 -10.56
CA LEU A 119 -10.15 -1.25 -9.24
C LEU A 119 -8.77 -1.91 -9.24
N LEU A 120 -8.55 -2.91 -10.08
CA LEU A 120 -7.33 -3.69 -10.20
C LEU A 120 -6.39 -3.15 -11.27
N ASP A 121 -6.88 -2.63 -12.39
CA ASP A 121 -6.04 -1.98 -13.41
C ASP A 121 -5.39 -0.70 -12.87
N ASP A 122 -6.12 0.07 -12.09
CA ASP A 122 -5.56 1.23 -11.39
C ASP A 122 -4.56 0.83 -10.29
N TYR A 123 -4.79 -0.29 -9.62
CA TYR A 123 -3.86 -0.87 -8.66
C TYR A 123 -2.55 -1.32 -9.33
N LEU A 124 -2.62 -1.97 -10.49
CA LEU A 124 -1.45 -2.42 -11.24
C LEU A 124 -0.64 -1.25 -11.84
N ARG A 125 -1.28 -0.14 -12.14
CA ARG A 125 -0.61 1.09 -12.64
C ARG A 125 0.10 1.87 -11.54
N ARG A 126 -0.39 1.78 -10.30
CA ARG A 126 0.21 2.46 -9.16
C ARG A 126 1.33 1.60 -8.58
N ARG A 127 2.51 2.17 -8.54
CA ARG A 127 3.73 1.43 -8.18
C ARG A 127 4.16 1.63 -6.74
N LEU A 128 3.71 2.70 -6.10
CA LEU A 128 4.12 3.04 -4.74
C LEU A 128 2.97 2.78 -3.76
N GLU A 129 3.25 2.01 -2.73
CA GLU A 129 2.35 1.68 -1.62
C GLU A 129 2.95 2.19 -0.31
N LEU A 130 2.13 2.79 0.54
CA LEU A 130 2.44 3.12 1.93
C LEU A 130 1.39 2.52 2.83
N GLY A 131 1.81 1.85 3.89
CA GLY A 131 0.88 1.20 4.82
C GLY A 131 1.35 1.16 6.25
N ALA A 132 0.40 0.91 7.14
CA ALA A 132 0.63 0.67 8.56
C ALA A 132 -0.20 -0.53 9.03
N ALA A 133 0.36 -1.32 9.93
CA ALA A 133 -0.30 -2.46 10.53
C ALA A 133 -0.02 -2.55 12.02
N TRP A 134 -0.99 -3.08 12.72
CA TRP A 134 -0.90 -3.45 14.11
C TRP A 134 -1.12 -4.96 14.27
N GLY A 135 -0.49 -5.56 15.29
CA GLY A 135 -0.62 -6.99 15.56
C GLY A 135 0.18 -7.43 16.77
N GLN A 136 0.60 -8.67 16.74
CA GLN A 136 1.39 -9.29 17.80
C GLN A 136 2.66 -9.92 17.22
N PHE A 137 3.73 -9.76 17.96
CA PHE A 137 5.03 -10.35 17.72
C PHE A 137 5.40 -11.19 18.93
N ASP A 138 5.35 -12.51 18.81
CA ASP A 138 5.56 -13.49 19.88
C ASP A 138 4.74 -13.21 21.14
N GLY A 139 3.46 -12.79 20.95
CA GLY A 139 2.54 -12.44 22.02
C GLY A 139 2.56 -10.97 22.48
N GLU A 140 3.57 -10.20 22.09
CA GLU A 140 3.72 -8.79 22.46
C GLU A 140 3.15 -7.86 21.36
N PRO A 141 2.52 -6.73 21.72
CA PRO A 141 1.95 -5.81 20.74
C PRO A 141 3.01 -5.20 19.84
N MET A 142 2.73 -5.22 18.54
CA MET A 142 3.60 -4.72 17.48
C MET A 142 2.89 -3.70 16.61
N LEU A 143 3.60 -2.62 16.26
CA LEU A 143 3.25 -1.68 15.21
C LEU A 143 4.30 -1.74 14.12
N LYS A 144 3.88 -1.79 12.85
CA LYS A 144 4.79 -1.67 11.71
C LYS A 144 4.27 -0.69 10.66
N ILE A 145 5.18 -0.03 9.97
CA ILE A 145 4.92 0.83 8.83
C ILE A 145 5.78 0.31 7.68
N TRP A 146 5.22 0.29 6.49
CA TRP A 146 5.96 -0.13 5.30
C TRP A 146 5.74 0.80 4.13
N THR A 147 6.71 0.81 3.24
CA THR A 147 6.57 1.33 1.89
C THR A 147 6.97 0.23 0.92
N ALA A 148 6.23 0.08 -0.17
CA ALA A 148 6.52 -0.90 -1.18
C ALA A 148 6.53 -0.28 -2.57
N TYR A 149 7.41 -0.77 -3.42
CA TYR A 149 7.50 -0.43 -4.83
C TYR A 149 7.26 -1.66 -5.68
N ARG A 150 6.23 -1.60 -6.52
CA ARG A 150 5.88 -2.65 -7.48
C ARG A 150 6.63 -2.41 -8.79
N PHE A 151 7.49 -3.33 -9.16
CA PHE A 151 8.27 -3.26 -10.39
C PHE A 151 7.75 -4.21 -11.48
N ALA A 152 6.95 -5.20 -11.11
CA ALA A 152 6.22 -6.08 -12.02
C ALA A 152 4.82 -6.37 -11.47
N ASP A 153 3.91 -6.89 -12.29
CA ASP A 153 2.50 -7.14 -11.90
C ASP A 153 2.38 -8.04 -10.67
N ALA A 154 3.27 -9.01 -10.53
CA ALA A 154 3.28 -9.97 -9.43
C ALA A 154 4.42 -9.75 -8.44
N LEU A 155 5.31 -8.75 -8.64
CA LEU A 155 6.52 -8.59 -7.84
C LEU A 155 6.65 -7.19 -7.27
N SER A 156 6.94 -7.10 -5.98
CA SER A 156 7.23 -5.84 -5.29
C SER A 156 8.36 -5.98 -4.28
N ILE A 157 9.10 -4.89 -4.07
CA ILE A 157 10.06 -4.74 -2.98
C ILE A 157 9.42 -3.88 -1.90
N GLU A 158 9.54 -4.29 -0.65
CA GLU A 158 8.92 -3.64 0.51
C GLU A 158 9.98 -3.35 1.57
N ALA A 159 10.05 -2.12 2.04
CA ALA A 159 10.84 -1.72 3.19
C ALA A 159 9.91 -1.51 4.38
N THR A 160 10.19 -2.16 5.49
CA THR A 160 9.38 -2.14 6.71
C THR A 160 10.22 -1.68 7.89
N ILE A 161 9.63 -0.86 8.74
CA ILE A 161 10.10 -0.56 10.09
C ILE A 161 9.02 -1.00 11.07
N GLY A 162 9.45 -1.63 12.17
CA GLY A 162 8.53 -2.12 13.19
C GLY A 162 9.04 -1.87 14.59
N GLN A 163 8.09 -1.71 15.50
CA GLN A 163 8.34 -1.56 16.92
C GLN A 163 7.45 -2.53 17.69
N VAL A 164 8.07 -3.28 18.59
CA VAL A 164 7.40 -4.20 19.51
C VAL A 164 7.55 -3.64 20.93
N GLN A 165 6.45 -3.57 21.65
CA GLN A 165 6.43 -3.09 23.03
C GLN A 165 6.23 -4.28 23.97
N GLY A 166 7.33 -4.92 24.35
CA GLY A 166 7.32 -5.98 25.34
C GLY A 166 7.29 -5.45 26.77
N THR A 167 6.84 -6.29 27.70
CA THR A 167 6.75 -5.95 29.13
C THR A 167 8.13 -5.63 29.74
N PHE A 168 9.17 -6.30 29.27
CA PHE A 168 10.54 -6.20 29.82
C PHE A 168 11.56 -5.60 28.85
N SER A 169 11.19 -5.40 27.60
CA SER A 169 12.09 -4.86 26.57
C SER A 169 11.29 -4.19 25.43
N GLY A 170 11.89 -3.18 24.81
CA GLY A 170 11.44 -2.65 23.53
C GLY A 170 12.26 -3.27 22.40
N THR A 171 11.60 -3.68 21.33
CA THR A 171 12.26 -4.18 20.14
C THR A 171 11.98 -3.28 18.95
N GLU A 172 13.03 -2.89 18.27
CA GLU A 172 12.95 -2.17 17.00
C GLU A 172 13.55 -3.04 15.90
N PHE A 173 12.94 -3.08 14.75
CA PHE A 173 13.48 -3.77 13.60
C PHE A 173 13.17 -3.04 12.30
N TRP A 174 14.02 -3.28 11.32
CA TRP A 174 13.74 -2.93 9.93
C TRP A 174 14.09 -4.11 9.04
N ASN A 175 13.38 -4.26 7.97
CA ASN A 175 13.64 -5.29 6.98
C ASN A 175 13.22 -4.84 5.57
N VAL A 176 13.85 -5.45 4.59
CA VAL A 176 13.51 -5.32 3.17
C VAL A 176 13.06 -6.67 2.68
N ASN A 177 11.87 -6.72 2.10
CA ASN A 177 11.24 -7.93 1.59
C ASN A 177 11.08 -7.88 0.08
N LEU A 178 11.25 -9.02 -0.55
CA LEU A 178 10.72 -9.30 -1.88
C LEU A 178 9.39 -10.01 -1.72
N ASN A 179 8.32 -9.41 -2.21
CA ASN A 179 6.97 -9.95 -2.17
C ASN A 179 6.54 -10.43 -3.56
N VAL A 180 5.89 -11.58 -3.59
CA VAL A 180 5.29 -12.20 -4.77
C VAL A 180 3.78 -12.29 -4.56
N GLU A 181 3.01 -11.78 -5.50
CA GLU A 181 1.54 -11.73 -5.49
C GLU A 181 1.00 -12.38 -6.78
N PRO A 182 0.83 -13.71 -6.82
CA PRO A 182 0.52 -14.45 -8.05
C PRO A 182 -0.82 -14.08 -8.69
N TRP A 183 -1.79 -13.63 -7.89
CA TRP A 183 -3.14 -13.25 -8.34
C TRP A 183 -3.42 -11.78 -8.05
N SER A 184 -2.49 -10.91 -8.42
CA SER A 184 -2.61 -9.45 -8.24
C SER A 184 -3.80 -8.83 -8.99
N ASP A 185 -4.38 -9.57 -9.93
CA ASP A 185 -5.56 -9.22 -10.73
C ASP A 185 -6.89 -9.47 -10.00
N ARG A 186 -6.87 -10.01 -8.76
CA ARG A 186 -8.08 -10.34 -8.01
C ARG A 186 -8.29 -9.37 -6.84
N ARG A 187 -9.56 -9.18 -6.47
CA ARG A 187 -9.93 -8.37 -5.30
C ARG A 187 -9.36 -8.93 -4.00
N LEU A 188 -9.28 -10.26 -3.89
CA LEU A 188 -8.61 -10.97 -2.81
C LEU A 188 -7.34 -11.61 -3.38
N SER A 189 -6.19 -11.13 -2.95
CA SER A 189 -4.90 -11.52 -3.49
C SER A 189 -3.98 -12.04 -2.38
N PRO A 190 -3.66 -13.32 -2.35
CA PRO A 190 -2.64 -13.85 -1.47
C PRO A 190 -1.25 -13.42 -1.93
N PHE A 191 -0.35 -13.22 -0.99
CA PHE A 191 1.05 -12.90 -1.27
C PHE A 191 1.99 -13.69 -0.37
N PHE A 192 3.23 -13.82 -0.84
CA PHE A 192 4.35 -14.44 -0.14
C PHE A 192 5.51 -13.45 -0.14
N GLY A 193 6.23 -13.38 0.95
CA GLY A 193 7.39 -12.52 1.06
C GLY A 193 8.55 -13.20 1.75
N ILE A 194 9.76 -12.86 1.32
CA ILE A 194 11.00 -13.21 2.00
C ILE A 194 11.84 -11.95 2.13
N GLY A 195 12.57 -11.81 3.23
CA GLY A 195 13.32 -10.61 3.46
C GLY A 195 14.46 -10.77 4.45
N VAL A 196 15.26 -9.71 4.50
CA VAL A 196 16.39 -9.58 5.41
C VAL A 196 16.39 -8.19 6.05
N GLY A 197 16.98 -8.08 7.23
CA GLY A 197 17.00 -6.83 7.96
C GLY A 197 17.85 -6.87 9.20
N ARG A 198 17.52 -6.01 10.14
CA ARG A 198 18.15 -5.96 11.46
C ARG A 198 17.11 -5.84 12.56
N PHE A 199 17.46 -6.44 13.67
CA PHE A 199 16.67 -6.53 14.88
C PHE A 199 17.48 -5.95 16.03
N LYS A 200 16.91 -5.05 16.79
CA LYS A 200 17.52 -4.47 17.98
C LYS A 200 16.59 -4.59 19.16
N ASN A 201 17.01 -5.33 20.16
CA ASN A 201 16.29 -5.46 21.41
C ASN A 201 16.94 -4.59 22.49
N ILE A 202 16.16 -3.73 23.11
CA ILE A 202 16.60 -2.81 24.16
C ILE A 202 15.89 -3.21 25.45
N PRO A 203 16.57 -3.91 26.38
CA PRO A 203 15.99 -4.26 27.67
C PRO A 203 15.68 -3.02 28.50
N ASN A 204 14.65 -3.08 29.33
CA ASN A 204 14.29 -1.99 30.23
C ASN A 204 15.43 -1.74 31.23
N ALA A 205 15.69 -0.47 31.54
CA ALA A 205 16.78 -0.03 32.40
C ALA A 205 16.70 -0.50 33.88
N SER A 206 15.55 -1.11 34.25
CA SER A 206 15.37 -1.73 35.58
C SER A 206 16.08 -3.07 35.74
N LEU A 207 16.58 -3.68 34.67
CA LEU A 207 17.33 -4.93 34.69
C LEU A 207 18.80 -4.65 34.90
N VAL A 208 19.37 -5.29 35.90
CA VAL A 208 20.84 -5.15 36.22
C VAL A 208 21.62 -5.74 35.04
N ASN A 209 22.57 -4.95 34.49
CA ASN A 209 23.41 -5.32 33.34
C ASN A 209 22.67 -5.63 32.04
N ALA A 210 21.62 -4.89 31.74
CA ALA A 210 20.91 -4.98 30.50
C ALA A 210 21.78 -4.58 29.29
N VAL A 211 22.15 -5.56 28.45
CA VAL A 211 22.93 -5.33 27.23
C VAL A 211 21.98 -5.32 26.03
N PRO A 212 21.95 -4.26 25.19
CA PRO A 212 21.21 -4.27 23.95
C PRO A 212 21.68 -5.39 23.02
N THR A 213 20.77 -6.13 22.43
CA THR A 213 21.12 -7.19 21.48
C THR A 213 20.85 -6.69 20.06
N ASP A 214 21.89 -6.63 19.25
CA ASP A 214 21.79 -6.39 17.81
C ASP A 214 21.94 -7.72 17.07
N ALA A 215 21.02 -8.02 16.17
CA ALA A 215 21.05 -9.25 15.40
C ALA A 215 20.68 -9.00 13.93
N ASN A 216 21.22 -9.80 13.03
CA ASN A 216 20.72 -9.85 11.66
C ASN A 216 19.38 -10.57 11.66
N LEU A 217 18.48 -10.10 10.80
CA LEU A 217 17.11 -10.59 10.70
C LEU A 217 16.88 -11.20 9.32
N ALA A 218 16.34 -12.41 9.28
CA ALA A 218 15.70 -12.94 8.09
C ALA A 218 14.22 -13.14 8.40
N ASN A 219 13.37 -12.97 7.42
CA ASN A 219 11.94 -13.22 7.60
C ASN A 219 11.30 -13.85 6.37
N ALA A 220 10.26 -14.63 6.63
CA ALA A 220 9.33 -15.12 5.64
C ALA A 220 7.92 -14.72 6.05
N ALA A 221 7.12 -14.30 5.08
CA ALA A 221 5.77 -13.83 5.30
C ALA A 221 4.79 -14.49 4.33
N ILE A 222 3.60 -14.74 4.80
CA ILE A 222 2.43 -15.10 3.98
C ILE A 222 1.27 -14.22 4.40
N GLY A 223 0.48 -13.77 3.45
CA GLY A 223 -0.66 -12.93 3.78
C GLY A 223 -1.66 -12.83 2.66
N VAL A 224 -2.67 -12.02 2.92
CA VAL A 224 -3.75 -11.74 2.00
C VAL A 224 -3.98 -10.24 1.95
N ARG A 225 -4.15 -9.72 0.74
CA ARG A 225 -4.55 -8.35 0.44
C ARG A 225 -5.99 -8.34 -0.02
N TYR A 226 -6.80 -7.45 0.52
CA TYR A 226 -8.17 -7.23 0.12
C TYR A 226 -8.36 -5.80 -0.34
N HIS A 227 -8.65 -5.60 -1.61
CA HIS A 227 -8.85 -4.30 -2.22
C HIS A 227 -10.24 -3.75 -1.83
N ILE A 228 -10.26 -2.80 -0.87
CA ILE A 228 -11.49 -2.18 -0.36
C ILE A 228 -12.00 -1.15 -1.38
N ALA A 229 -11.10 -0.31 -1.88
CA ALA A 229 -11.38 0.77 -2.81
C ALA A 229 -10.18 0.96 -3.76
N GLU A 230 -10.30 1.87 -4.73
CA GLU A 230 -9.28 2.14 -5.75
C GLU A 230 -7.87 2.42 -5.20
N ARG A 231 -7.77 2.93 -3.98
CA ARG A 231 -6.51 3.32 -3.35
C ARG A 231 -6.24 2.64 -2.01
N PHE A 232 -7.23 1.94 -1.46
CA PHE A 232 -7.13 1.36 -0.13
C PHE A 232 -7.16 -0.16 -0.17
N VAL A 233 -6.20 -0.76 0.49
CA VAL A 233 -6.09 -2.21 0.63
C VAL A 233 -5.99 -2.58 2.10
N ALA A 234 -6.85 -3.49 2.55
CA ALA A 234 -6.66 -4.18 3.81
C ALA A 234 -5.66 -5.32 3.62
N ARG A 235 -4.78 -5.50 4.60
CA ARG A 235 -3.75 -6.54 4.60
C ARG A 235 -3.80 -7.31 5.91
N LEU A 236 -3.79 -8.64 5.81
CA LEU A 236 -3.57 -9.55 6.91
C LEU A 236 -2.34 -10.39 6.58
N ASP A 237 -1.36 -10.45 7.46
CA ASP A 237 -0.17 -11.26 7.24
C ASP A 237 0.30 -11.97 8.50
N TYR A 238 0.88 -13.13 8.27
CA TYR A 238 1.62 -13.93 9.21
C TYR A 238 3.08 -14.00 8.78
N SER A 239 3.99 -13.72 9.70
CA SER A 239 5.41 -13.65 9.43
C SER A 239 6.19 -14.45 10.47
N ILE A 240 7.23 -15.13 10.00
CA ILE A 240 8.24 -15.77 10.84
C ILE A 240 9.51 -14.96 10.69
N TYR A 241 10.05 -14.51 11.81
CA TYR A 241 11.29 -13.75 11.90
C TYR A 241 12.36 -14.59 12.59
N THR A 242 13.51 -14.69 11.97
CA THR A 242 14.68 -15.40 12.51
C THR A 242 15.79 -14.39 12.76
N ALA A 243 16.12 -14.18 14.02
CA ALA A 243 17.21 -13.31 14.43
C ALA A 243 18.48 -14.13 14.65
N TYR A 244 19.57 -13.71 14.03
CA TYR A 244 20.90 -14.35 14.13
C TYR A 244 21.80 -13.45 14.95
N ALA A 245 22.05 -13.82 16.20
CA ALA A 245 23.07 -13.18 17.06
C ALA A 245 24.45 -13.74 16.76
N SER A 246 25.51 -12.95 17.04
CA SER A 246 26.91 -13.31 16.75
C SER A 246 27.44 -14.54 17.47
N ASP A 247 26.75 -15.03 18.49
CA ASP A 247 27.20 -16.14 19.36
C ASP A 247 26.59 -17.50 18.99
N ASN A 248 26.29 -17.72 17.71
CA ASN A 248 25.66 -18.95 17.21
C ASN A 248 24.26 -19.23 17.81
N ASN A 249 23.64 -18.23 18.41
CA ASN A 249 22.29 -18.28 18.93
C ASN A 249 21.30 -17.74 17.87
N THR A 250 20.34 -18.58 17.53
CA THR A 250 19.24 -18.23 16.62
C THR A 250 17.95 -18.18 17.42
N ALA A 251 17.23 -17.08 17.30
CA ALA A 251 15.91 -16.93 17.89
C ALA A 251 14.84 -16.78 16.79
N GLU A 252 13.76 -17.54 16.92
CA GLU A 252 12.62 -17.49 16.02
C GLU A 252 11.44 -16.81 16.70
N TYR A 253 10.82 -15.87 16.00
CA TYR A 253 9.66 -15.14 16.46
C TYR A 253 8.54 -15.24 15.44
N LYS A 254 7.30 -15.34 15.91
CA LYS A 254 6.10 -15.42 15.08
C LYS A 254 5.29 -14.16 15.26
N ALA A 255 4.83 -13.60 14.16
CA ALA A 255 4.01 -12.41 14.19
C ALA A 255 2.80 -12.54 13.27
N TRP A 256 1.68 -11.98 13.71
CA TRP A 256 0.55 -11.72 12.83
C TRP A 256 0.17 -10.25 12.92
N THR A 257 -0.22 -9.67 11.78
CA THR A 257 -0.60 -8.26 11.72
C THR A 257 -1.78 -8.05 10.80
N ILE A 258 -2.60 -7.07 11.15
CA ILE A 258 -3.66 -6.52 10.32
C ILE A 258 -3.37 -5.04 10.06
N GLY A 259 -3.55 -4.60 8.83
CA GLY A 259 -3.23 -3.23 8.46
C GLY A 259 -3.98 -2.72 7.26
N LEU A 260 -3.72 -1.46 6.97
CA LEU A 260 -4.25 -0.75 5.82
C LEU A 260 -3.10 -0.12 5.04
N SER A 261 -3.21 -0.12 3.74
CA SER A 261 -2.29 0.57 2.84
C SER A 261 -3.02 1.44 1.84
N PHE A 262 -2.27 2.42 1.36
CA PHE A 262 -2.71 3.38 0.37
C PHE A 262 -1.74 3.40 -0.80
N PHE A 263 -2.26 3.41 -2.03
CA PHE A 263 -1.49 3.44 -3.27
C PHE A 263 -1.45 4.83 -3.90
N PHE A 264 -0.27 5.17 -4.41
CA PHE A 264 -0.01 6.42 -5.13
C PHE A 264 0.20 6.19 -6.62
#